data_bfcb39ebc8e3e19d2e552a9676e29e16
#
_entry.id   bfcb39ebc8e3e19d2e552a9676e29e16
#
_cell.length_a   1.000
_cell.length_b   1.000
_cell.length_c   1.000
_cell.angle_alpha   90.00
_cell.angle_beta   90.00
_cell.angle_gamma   90.00
#
_symmetry.space_group_name_H-M   'P 1'
#
loop_
_entity.id
_entity.type
_entity.pdbx_description
1 polymer ?
#
loop_
_entity_poly.entity_id
_entity_poly.type
_entity_poly.pdbx_seq_one_letter_code
_entity_poly.pdbx_strand_id
1 'polypeptide(L)'
;MAIIGIDLGTTNSLMSVFDESGLAKIVHNKEGKNLTPSVVWIQDKTKKSIKVGEEAKNVIGQEENVYFEFKREMGKTTRYPFFDSDISPTDLSAFTLQKLKNDFESSHGKITTVVITVPANYANEQREATLAAAKIAGFKTQLLINEPTAAALHYAYSDGNDSNGTYMVFDLGGGTFDVSVVHVKGSDIEILASEGLQKCGGSDFDKAILKIISKKFKDEFSEELDLSKSNFTITDAEEIKISLSALTEKKVTIVAEGHPKKVFTITRKEFEAEIASLLTQMNITCDNILVECERDKSKIQEIFLAGGSSRIPCVQDMLEEFLGKKPKLKGNPDEAISLGAAIYAGLKTDKTTLKAKQKNSISDVKLQEISPAFFGTITLNEQNNSSNSILINKNEKIPCSVTDSFYTMHDNQTAIHLTITQSPVEESDPRFVRTIWEGELKVPEDRPQGQEVQVTFAYQENGLMSATFLDVASGFKQAVDITAQSEGTKSNINIDDFIVE
;
A
#
# COMPACT_ATOMS: atom_id res chain seq x y z
N MET A 1 -22.50 -5.86 -15.33
CA MET A 1 -21.08 -5.45 -15.38
C MET A 1 -20.80 -4.68 -14.11
N ALA A 2 -19.84 -5.12 -13.31
CA ALA A 2 -19.59 -4.54 -11.99
C ALA A 2 -18.27 -3.74 -11.98
N ILE A 3 -18.31 -2.59 -11.32
CA ILE A 3 -17.21 -1.65 -11.12
C ILE A 3 -16.83 -1.73 -9.65
N ILE A 4 -15.60 -2.17 -9.35
CA ILE A 4 -15.19 -2.62 -8.02
C ILE A 4 -14.00 -1.82 -7.53
N GLY A 5 -14.02 -1.47 -6.23
CA GLY A 5 -12.87 -1.04 -5.46
C GLY A 5 -12.47 -2.13 -4.46
N ILE A 6 -11.18 -2.43 -4.38
CA ILE A 6 -10.62 -3.38 -3.41
C ILE A 6 -9.58 -2.66 -2.57
N ASP A 7 -9.77 -2.68 -1.27
CA ASP A 7 -8.71 -2.44 -0.31
C ASP A 7 -7.98 -3.76 -0.06
N LEU A 8 -6.78 -3.90 -0.62
CA LEU A 8 -5.93 -5.06 -0.39
C LEU A 8 -5.05 -4.78 0.83
N GLY A 9 -5.56 -5.04 2.02
CA GLY A 9 -4.87 -4.73 3.26
C GLY A 9 -3.85 -5.78 3.71
N THR A 10 -2.94 -5.40 4.61
CA THR A 10 -1.94 -6.31 5.20
C THR A 10 -2.60 -7.39 6.07
N THR A 11 -3.61 -7.01 6.84
CA THR A 11 -4.31 -7.90 7.80
C THR A 11 -5.67 -8.31 7.28
N ASN A 12 -6.42 -7.37 6.71
CA ASN A 12 -7.76 -7.60 6.19
C ASN A 12 -7.91 -6.90 4.84
N SER A 13 -8.67 -7.51 3.95
CA SER A 13 -9.05 -6.93 2.65
C SER A 13 -10.56 -6.74 2.57
N LEU A 14 -10.98 -5.70 1.84
CA LEU A 14 -12.39 -5.36 1.63
C LEU A 14 -12.69 -5.12 0.17
N MET A 15 -13.94 -5.35 -0.20
CA MET A 15 -14.44 -5.04 -1.53
C MET A 15 -15.65 -4.11 -1.45
N SER A 16 -15.69 -3.14 -2.36
CA SER A 16 -16.82 -2.25 -2.56
C SER A 16 -17.24 -2.23 -4.02
N VAL A 17 -18.52 -1.99 -4.28
CA VAL A 17 -19.08 -1.82 -5.62
C VAL A 17 -19.54 -0.38 -5.82
N PHE A 18 -19.24 0.20 -6.98
CA PHE A 18 -19.87 1.44 -7.45
C PHE A 18 -21.16 1.06 -8.17
N ASP A 19 -22.26 1.14 -7.45
CA ASP A 19 -23.54 0.60 -7.88
C ASP A 19 -24.24 1.46 -8.97
N GLU A 20 -25.32 0.93 -9.54
CA GLU A 20 -26.11 1.62 -10.60
C GLU A 20 -26.79 2.91 -10.13
N SER A 21 -26.91 3.13 -8.82
CA SER A 21 -27.42 4.39 -8.26
C SER A 21 -26.36 5.49 -8.16
N GLY A 22 -25.09 5.16 -8.44
CA GLY A 22 -23.96 6.06 -8.33
C GLY A 22 -23.43 6.18 -6.91
N LEU A 23 -23.62 5.15 -6.08
CA LEU A 23 -23.10 5.08 -4.72
C LEU A 23 -22.07 3.97 -4.59
N ALA A 24 -21.04 4.22 -3.80
CA ALA A 24 -20.14 3.17 -3.37
C ALA A 24 -20.73 2.41 -2.18
N LYS A 25 -20.71 1.09 -2.23
CA LYS A 25 -21.26 0.20 -1.19
C LYS A 25 -20.33 -0.95 -0.89
N ILE A 26 -20.20 -1.29 0.38
CA ILE A 26 -19.44 -2.47 0.80
C ILE A 26 -20.13 -3.74 0.28
N VAL A 27 -19.31 -4.69 -0.15
CA VAL A 27 -19.73 -6.02 -0.55
C VAL A 27 -19.34 -7.01 0.55
N HIS A 28 -20.29 -7.78 1.02
CA HIS A 28 -20.02 -8.86 1.98
C HIS A 28 -19.37 -10.05 1.28
N ASN A 29 -18.42 -10.67 1.95
CA ASN A 29 -17.86 -11.96 1.52
C ASN A 29 -18.89 -13.09 1.71
N LYS A 30 -18.55 -14.32 1.30
CA LYS A 30 -19.44 -15.50 1.46
C LYS A 30 -19.82 -15.80 2.89
N GLU A 31 -18.98 -15.41 3.84
CA GLU A 31 -19.19 -15.55 5.27
C GLU A 31 -20.12 -14.46 5.85
N GLY A 32 -20.60 -13.52 5.01
CA GLY A 32 -21.48 -12.41 5.40
C GLY A 32 -20.77 -11.28 6.16
N LYS A 33 -19.43 -11.24 6.09
CA LYS A 33 -18.60 -10.22 6.74
C LYS A 33 -18.13 -9.16 5.72
N ASN A 34 -17.86 -7.94 6.20
CA ASN A 34 -17.26 -6.87 5.38
C ASN A 34 -15.78 -7.13 5.13
N LEU A 35 -15.08 -7.64 6.15
CA LEU A 35 -13.66 -7.89 6.16
C LEU A 35 -13.35 -9.34 5.78
N THR A 36 -12.37 -9.54 4.93
CA THR A 36 -11.77 -10.84 4.63
C THR A 36 -10.32 -10.80 5.12
N PRO A 37 -9.93 -11.63 6.11
CA PRO A 37 -8.54 -11.69 6.55
C PRO A 37 -7.60 -12.00 5.39
N SER A 38 -6.52 -11.25 5.25
CA SER A 38 -5.45 -11.46 4.26
C SER A 38 -4.52 -12.57 4.74
N VAL A 39 -5.08 -13.76 4.92
CA VAL A 39 -4.40 -14.96 5.40
C VAL A 39 -4.65 -16.08 4.41
N VAL A 40 -3.60 -16.81 4.06
CA VAL A 40 -3.64 -17.92 3.09
C VAL A 40 -3.11 -19.18 3.77
N TRP A 41 -3.89 -20.25 3.76
CA TRP A 41 -3.52 -21.56 4.26
C TRP A 41 -3.50 -22.57 3.12
N ILE A 42 -2.33 -23.16 2.88
CA ILE A 42 -2.12 -24.21 1.89
C ILE A 42 -2.46 -25.55 2.55
N GLN A 43 -3.75 -25.93 2.43
CA GLN A 43 -4.34 -26.99 3.21
C GLN A 43 -4.02 -28.39 2.69
N ASP A 44 -4.24 -28.65 1.41
CA ASP A 44 -4.20 -30.02 0.84
C ASP A 44 -3.47 -30.03 -0.50
N LYS A 45 -2.28 -30.64 -0.51
CA LYS A 45 -1.46 -30.80 -1.71
C LYS A 45 -2.14 -31.66 -2.78
N THR A 46 -2.85 -32.71 -2.37
CA THR A 46 -3.45 -33.68 -3.31
C THR A 46 -4.64 -33.07 -4.04
N LYS A 47 -5.45 -32.30 -3.31
CA LYS A 47 -6.64 -31.62 -3.86
C LYS A 47 -6.33 -30.23 -4.37
N LYS A 48 -5.08 -29.76 -4.21
CA LYS A 48 -4.69 -28.38 -4.51
C LYS A 48 -5.61 -27.35 -3.84
N SER A 49 -6.01 -27.62 -2.59
CA SER A 49 -6.93 -26.79 -1.82
C SER A 49 -6.21 -25.71 -1.08
N ILE A 50 -6.65 -24.47 -1.26
CA ILE A 50 -6.13 -23.26 -0.61
C ILE A 50 -7.29 -22.55 0.06
N LYS A 51 -7.14 -22.32 1.37
CA LYS A 51 -8.10 -21.55 2.16
C LYS A 51 -7.62 -20.13 2.34
N VAL A 52 -8.53 -19.17 2.18
CA VAL A 52 -8.25 -17.75 2.36
C VAL A 52 -9.29 -17.12 3.28
N GLY A 53 -8.87 -16.24 4.15
CA GLY A 53 -9.76 -15.53 5.04
C GLY A 53 -9.90 -16.16 6.43
N GLU A 54 -11.11 -16.23 6.96
CA GLU A 54 -11.38 -16.66 8.34
C GLU A 54 -10.91 -18.08 8.65
N GLU A 55 -11.14 -19.03 7.75
CA GLU A 55 -10.71 -20.41 7.97
C GLU A 55 -9.19 -20.49 8.12
N ALA A 56 -8.44 -19.76 7.27
CA ALA A 56 -6.99 -19.68 7.35
C ALA A 56 -6.52 -18.93 8.62
N LYS A 57 -7.20 -17.85 9.00
CA LYS A 57 -6.88 -17.08 10.21
C LYS A 57 -7.04 -17.92 11.49
N ASN A 58 -8.05 -18.74 11.56
CA ASN A 58 -8.37 -19.55 12.76
C ASN A 58 -7.31 -20.63 13.05
N VAL A 59 -6.47 -20.99 12.09
CA VAL A 59 -5.44 -22.02 12.24
C VAL A 59 -4.01 -21.45 12.33
N ILE A 60 -3.86 -20.13 12.43
CA ILE A 60 -2.56 -19.47 12.66
C ILE A 60 -1.94 -20.02 13.97
N GLY A 61 -0.71 -20.50 13.86
CA GLY A 61 0.02 -21.08 14.99
C GLY A 61 -0.39 -22.52 15.37
N GLN A 62 -1.39 -23.10 14.69
CA GLN A 62 -1.84 -24.47 14.89
C GLN A 62 -1.51 -25.39 13.72
N GLU A 63 -1.56 -24.83 12.50
CA GLU A 63 -1.29 -25.55 11.26
C GLU A 63 -0.05 -24.97 10.57
N GLU A 64 0.66 -25.82 9.83
CA GLU A 64 1.77 -25.41 8.96
C GLU A 64 1.25 -24.76 7.66
N ASN A 65 2.13 -24.04 6.97
CA ASN A 65 1.85 -23.41 5.67
C ASN A 65 0.67 -22.40 5.71
N VAL A 66 0.54 -21.68 6.82
CA VAL A 66 -0.37 -20.56 7.00
C VAL A 66 0.42 -19.26 6.87
N TYR A 67 0.10 -18.46 5.88
CA TYR A 67 0.84 -17.24 5.53
C TYR A 67 -0.02 -16.00 5.74
N PHE A 68 0.55 -15.01 6.40
CA PHE A 68 -0.06 -13.71 6.71
C PHE A 68 1.00 -12.60 6.67
N GLU A 69 0.59 -11.34 6.70
CA GLU A 69 1.47 -10.16 6.56
C GLU A 69 2.33 -10.13 5.28
N PHE A 70 2.09 -10.98 4.30
CA PHE A 70 2.89 -11.08 3.08
C PHE A 70 2.86 -9.82 2.22
N LYS A 71 1.86 -8.94 2.39
CA LYS A 71 1.82 -7.62 1.74
C LYS A 71 3.04 -6.76 2.10
N ARG A 72 3.63 -6.92 3.29
CA ARG A 72 4.87 -6.24 3.71
C ARG A 72 6.12 -6.67 2.92
N GLU A 73 6.02 -7.79 2.21
CA GLU A 73 7.11 -8.36 1.42
C GLU A 73 6.86 -8.22 -0.09
N MET A 74 5.80 -7.50 -0.50
CA MET A 74 5.50 -7.24 -1.91
C MET A 74 6.67 -6.58 -2.63
N GLY A 75 6.93 -7.00 -3.86
CA GLY A 75 8.04 -6.52 -4.68
C GLY A 75 9.42 -7.05 -4.30
N LYS A 76 9.55 -7.81 -3.18
CA LYS A 76 10.80 -8.43 -2.74
C LYS A 76 10.98 -9.84 -3.28
N THR A 77 12.18 -10.38 -3.14
CA THR A 77 12.55 -11.76 -3.52
C THR A 77 12.17 -12.82 -2.49
N THR A 78 11.43 -12.45 -1.45
CA THR A 78 10.94 -13.39 -0.42
C THR A 78 10.18 -14.54 -1.05
N ARG A 79 10.40 -15.75 -0.54
CA ARG A 79 9.73 -16.97 -0.98
C ARG A 79 9.17 -17.74 0.22
N TYR A 80 8.04 -18.37 0.00
CA TYR A 80 7.31 -19.17 0.97
C TYR A 80 7.19 -20.61 0.47
N PRO A 81 7.33 -21.64 1.32
CA PRO A 81 7.09 -23.01 0.93
C PRO A 81 5.71 -23.24 0.30
N PHE A 82 5.65 -23.93 -0.84
CA PHE A 82 4.44 -24.19 -1.57
C PHE A 82 4.47 -25.56 -2.24
N PHE A 83 3.91 -26.56 -1.59
CA PHE A 83 3.96 -27.97 -2.00
C PHE A 83 5.42 -28.41 -2.23
N ASP A 84 5.82 -28.65 -3.49
CA ASP A 84 7.18 -29.06 -3.89
C ASP A 84 7.98 -27.89 -4.48
N SER A 85 7.50 -26.65 -4.33
CA SER A 85 8.10 -25.43 -4.88
C SER A 85 7.96 -24.27 -3.88
N ASP A 86 8.27 -23.07 -4.31
CA ASP A 86 8.11 -21.84 -3.55
C ASP A 86 7.21 -20.86 -4.27
N ILE A 87 6.48 -20.05 -3.51
CA ILE A 87 5.65 -18.95 -4.02
C ILE A 87 6.10 -17.60 -3.47
N SER A 88 5.70 -16.56 -4.18
CA SER A 88 6.01 -15.18 -3.83
C SER A 88 4.91 -14.51 -3.00
N PRO A 89 5.18 -13.36 -2.37
CA PRO A 89 4.15 -12.50 -1.80
C PRO A 89 3.08 -12.09 -2.81
N THR A 90 3.47 -11.93 -4.09
CA THR A 90 2.57 -11.63 -5.21
C THR A 90 1.56 -12.74 -5.43
N ASP A 91 1.99 -14.01 -5.37
CA ASP A 91 1.11 -15.17 -5.52
C ASP A 91 0.13 -15.27 -4.35
N LEU A 92 0.60 -15.06 -3.11
CA LEU A 92 -0.26 -15.04 -1.92
C LEU A 92 -1.32 -13.94 -1.99
N SER A 93 -0.92 -12.76 -2.48
CA SER A 93 -1.86 -11.65 -2.74
C SER A 93 -2.86 -12.01 -3.84
N ALA A 94 -2.44 -12.74 -4.87
CA ALA A 94 -3.32 -13.20 -5.94
C ALA A 94 -4.38 -14.18 -5.42
N PHE A 95 -4.06 -15.09 -4.50
CA PHE A 95 -5.07 -15.96 -3.85
C PHE A 95 -6.09 -15.15 -3.06
N THR A 96 -5.65 -14.12 -2.31
CA THR A 96 -6.56 -13.22 -1.60
C THR A 96 -7.49 -12.49 -2.58
N LEU A 97 -6.95 -11.94 -3.66
CA LEU A 97 -7.73 -11.26 -4.69
C LEU A 97 -8.67 -12.21 -5.44
N GLN A 98 -8.26 -13.47 -5.69
CA GLN A 98 -9.11 -14.47 -6.31
C GLN A 98 -10.28 -14.88 -5.41
N LYS A 99 -10.05 -15.03 -4.10
CA LYS A 99 -11.14 -15.28 -3.13
C LYS A 99 -12.18 -14.16 -3.18
N LEU A 100 -11.75 -12.90 -3.08
CA LEU A 100 -12.65 -11.75 -3.16
C LEU A 100 -13.43 -11.72 -4.49
N LYS A 101 -12.75 -11.97 -5.62
CA LYS A 101 -13.39 -12.07 -6.94
C LYS A 101 -14.42 -13.18 -6.99
N ASN A 102 -14.07 -14.39 -6.52
CA ASN A 102 -14.98 -15.54 -6.53
C ASN A 102 -16.21 -15.29 -5.65
N ASP A 103 -16.03 -14.71 -4.48
CA ASP A 103 -17.12 -14.36 -3.58
C ASP A 103 -18.10 -13.39 -4.25
N PHE A 104 -17.58 -12.33 -4.88
CA PHE A 104 -18.40 -11.36 -5.59
C PHE A 104 -19.10 -11.98 -6.81
N GLU A 105 -18.35 -12.64 -7.70
CA GLU A 105 -18.89 -13.14 -8.96
C GLU A 105 -19.92 -14.27 -8.78
N SER A 106 -19.88 -14.95 -7.64
CA SER A 106 -20.86 -16.01 -7.31
C SER A 106 -22.29 -15.48 -7.14
N SER A 107 -22.47 -14.20 -6.80
CA SER A 107 -23.77 -13.60 -6.45
C SER A 107 -24.10 -12.31 -7.23
N HIS A 108 -23.11 -11.60 -7.75
CA HIS A 108 -23.29 -10.26 -8.35
C HIS A 108 -22.93 -10.18 -9.85
N GLY A 109 -22.41 -11.27 -10.44
CA GLY A 109 -22.00 -11.30 -11.86
C GLY A 109 -20.57 -10.79 -12.09
N LYS A 110 -20.16 -10.77 -13.36
CA LYS A 110 -18.75 -10.54 -13.75
C LYS A 110 -18.26 -9.14 -13.47
N ILE A 111 -17.02 -9.04 -12.93
CA ILE A 111 -16.29 -7.79 -12.72
C ILE A 111 -15.72 -7.32 -14.07
N THR A 112 -15.87 -6.03 -14.35
CA THR A 112 -15.36 -5.40 -15.58
C THR A 112 -14.20 -4.45 -15.32
N THR A 113 -14.28 -3.67 -14.24
CA THR A 113 -13.24 -2.73 -13.82
C THR A 113 -12.95 -2.98 -12.36
N VAL A 114 -11.67 -3.08 -12.00
CA VAL A 114 -11.22 -3.13 -10.61
C VAL A 114 -10.15 -2.07 -10.37
N VAL A 115 -10.30 -1.37 -9.25
CA VAL A 115 -9.25 -0.53 -8.66
C VAL A 115 -8.80 -1.19 -7.37
N ILE A 116 -7.49 -1.34 -7.20
CA ILE A 116 -6.87 -1.93 -6.02
C ILE A 116 -6.05 -0.85 -5.33
N THR A 117 -6.13 -0.77 -4.03
CA THR A 117 -5.41 0.23 -3.26
C THR A 117 -3.99 -0.22 -2.94
N VAL A 118 -3.10 0.76 -2.82
CA VAL A 118 -1.71 0.58 -2.41
C VAL A 118 -1.33 1.70 -1.44
N PRO A 119 -0.44 1.45 -0.47
CA PRO A 119 0.15 2.51 0.35
C PRO A 119 0.75 3.61 -0.51
N ALA A 120 0.65 4.86 -0.07
CA ALA A 120 1.14 5.99 -0.85
C ALA A 120 2.65 5.93 -1.08
N ASN A 121 3.40 5.41 -0.09
CA ASN A 121 4.85 5.26 -0.12
C ASN A 121 5.36 3.99 -0.83
N TYR A 122 4.48 3.24 -1.54
CA TYR A 122 4.91 2.08 -2.32
C TYR A 122 5.85 2.49 -3.45
N ALA A 123 7.01 1.84 -3.48
CA ALA A 123 7.94 1.92 -4.60
C ALA A 123 7.36 1.22 -5.85
N ASN A 124 7.98 1.47 -7.00
CA ASN A 124 7.49 0.96 -8.29
C ASN A 124 7.31 -0.57 -8.28
N GLU A 125 8.26 -1.33 -7.72
CA GLU A 125 8.19 -2.81 -7.69
C GLU A 125 7.02 -3.34 -6.87
N GLN A 126 6.64 -2.63 -5.81
CA GLN A 126 5.49 -3.01 -4.98
C GLN A 126 4.17 -2.77 -5.71
N ARG A 127 4.09 -1.66 -6.47
CA ARG A 127 2.95 -1.33 -7.35
C ARG A 127 2.81 -2.35 -8.47
N GLU A 128 3.90 -2.68 -9.14
CA GLU A 128 3.93 -3.71 -10.19
C GLU A 128 3.55 -5.09 -9.64
N ALA A 129 4.06 -5.47 -8.48
CA ALA A 129 3.71 -6.73 -7.82
C ALA A 129 2.20 -6.80 -7.51
N THR A 130 1.59 -5.67 -7.11
CA THR A 130 0.14 -5.58 -6.86
C THR A 130 -0.66 -5.75 -8.16
N LEU A 131 -0.24 -5.12 -9.26
CA LEU A 131 -0.86 -5.32 -10.58
C LEU A 131 -0.68 -6.74 -11.10
N ALA A 132 0.51 -7.34 -10.89
CA ALA A 132 0.77 -8.73 -11.25
C ALA A 132 -0.15 -9.68 -10.45
N ALA A 133 -0.32 -9.48 -9.15
CA ALA A 133 -1.25 -10.24 -8.32
C ALA A 133 -2.69 -10.16 -8.85
N ALA A 134 -3.14 -8.97 -9.24
CA ALA A 134 -4.46 -8.78 -9.82
C ALA A 134 -4.62 -9.51 -11.17
N LYS A 135 -3.59 -9.46 -12.00
CA LYS A 135 -3.57 -10.19 -13.28
C LYS A 135 -3.60 -11.70 -13.08
N ILE A 136 -2.81 -12.23 -12.14
CA ILE A 136 -2.81 -13.65 -11.76
C ILE A 136 -4.20 -14.05 -11.26
N ALA A 137 -4.86 -13.24 -10.41
CA ALA A 137 -6.22 -13.47 -9.93
C ALA A 137 -7.30 -13.38 -11.04
N GLY A 138 -6.91 -13.11 -12.29
CA GLY A 138 -7.78 -13.11 -13.46
C GLY A 138 -8.65 -11.87 -13.61
N PHE A 139 -8.25 -10.72 -13.07
CA PHE A 139 -8.89 -9.43 -13.40
C PHE A 139 -8.41 -8.96 -14.77
N LYS A 140 -9.34 -8.44 -15.59
CA LYS A 140 -9.02 -7.99 -16.96
C LYS A 140 -8.54 -6.55 -17.03
N THR A 141 -9.19 -5.65 -16.28
CA THR A 141 -8.82 -4.24 -16.20
C THR A 141 -8.47 -3.94 -14.77
N GLN A 142 -7.20 -3.58 -14.52
CA GLN A 142 -6.68 -3.30 -13.18
C GLN A 142 -6.11 -1.89 -13.17
N LEU A 143 -6.45 -1.15 -12.13
CA LEU A 143 -5.94 0.19 -11.83
C LEU A 143 -5.52 0.26 -10.37
N LEU A 144 -4.57 1.13 -10.06
CA LEU A 144 -4.17 1.40 -8.69
C LEU A 144 -4.62 2.79 -8.25
N ILE A 145 -4.85 2.93 -6.95
CA ILE A 145 -5.03 4.20 -6.26
C ILE A 145 -4.30 4.14 -4.91
N ASN A 146 -3.76 5.26 -4.46
CA ASN A 146 -3.15 5.33 -3.14
C ASN A 146 -4.23 5.26 -2.04
N GLU A 147 -3.95 4.51 -0.95
CA GLU A 147 -4.88 4.31 0.17
C GLU A 147 -5.41 5.63 0.74
N PRO A 148 -4.56 6.61 1.12
CA PRO A 148 -5.05 7.88 1.64
C PRO A 148 -5.81 8.71 0.60
N THR A 149 -5.49 8.60 -0.69
CA THR A 149 -6.24 9.25 -1.76
C THR A 149 -7.65 8.66 -1.90
N ALA A 150 -7.76 7.34 -1.82
CA ALA A 150 -9.06 6.67 -1.83
C ALA A 150 -9.90 7.12 -0.62
N ALA A 151 -9.31 7.16 0.58
CA ALA A 151 -10.00 7.66 1.77
C ALA A 151 -10.46 9.13 1.60
N ALA A 152 -9.58 10.00 1.10
CA ALA A 152 -9.92 11.41 0.82
C ALA A 152 -11.09 11.53 -0.17
N LEU A 153 -11.07 10.74 -1.24
CA LEU A 153 -12.12 10.70 -2.24
C LEU A 153 -13.47 10.27 -1.63
N HIS A 154 -13.45 9.23 -0.78
CA HIS A 154 -14.64 8.79 -0.06
C HIS A 154 -15.21 9.90 0.82
N TYR A 155 -14.38 10.54 1.63
CA TYR A 155 -14.83 11.58 2.55
C TYR A 155 -15.35 12.81 1.81
N ALA A 156 -14.66 13.28 0.77
CA ALA A 156 -15.12 14.41 -0.05
C ALA A 156 -16.43 14.11 -0.78
N TYR A 157 -16.57 12.90 -1.31
CA TYR A 157 -17.77 12.46 -2.02
C TYR A 157 -18.98 12.32 -1.07
N SER A 158 -18.76 11.83 0.15
CA SER A 158 -19.83 11.63 1.14
C SER A 158 -20.38 12.93 1.72
N ASP A 159 -19.61 14.01 1.75
CA ASP A 159 -19.99 15.31 2.29
C ASP A 159 -20.76 16.19 1.28
N GLY A 160 -20.87 15.76 0.02
CA GLY A 160 -21.67 16.44 -0.99
C GLY A 160 -21.29 17.91 -1.20
N ASN A 161 -20.16 18.21 -1.83
CA ASN A 161 -19.68 19.56 -2.21
C ASN A 161 -19.52 20.61 -1.09
N ASP A 162 -19.85 20.29 0.17
CA ASP A 162 -19.76 21.24 1.29
C ASP A 162 -18.35 21.26 1.94
N SER A 163 -17.51 20.30 1.60
CA SER A 163 -16.15 20.18 2.15
C SER A 163 -15.18 21.05 1.34
N ASN A 164 -14.99 22.30 1.75
CA ASN A 164 -13.95 23.17 1.19
C ASN A 164 -12.86 23.40 2.24
N GLY A 165 -11.60 23.09 1.90
CA GLY A 165 -10.47 23.35 2.79
C GLY A 165 -9.34 22.33 2.69
N THR A 166 -8.41 22.39 3.64
CA THR A 166 -7.28 21.47 3.71
C THR A 166 -7.51 20.49 4.85
N TYR A 167 -7.35 19.22 4.55
CA TYR A 167 -7.58 18.09 5.46
C TYR A 167 -6.33 17.24 5.56
N MET A 168 -6.18 16.55 6.68
CA MET A 168 -5.19 15.49 6.81
C MET A 168 -5.92 14.15 6.80
N VAL A 169 -5.46 13.20 5.99
CA VAL A 169 -5.89 11.81 6.02
C VAL A 169 -4.84 11.03 6.78
N PHE A 170 -5.23 10.41 7.87
CA PHE A 170 -4.39 9.59 8.73
C PHE A 170 -4.85 8.15 8.61
N ASP A 171 -4.08 7.36 7.89
CA ASP A 171 -4.36 5.95 7.66
C ASP A 171 -3.40 5.08 8.47
N LEU A 172 -3.94 4.41 9.48
CA LEU A 172 -3.21 3.46 10.30
C LEU A 172 -3.85 2.09 10.19
N GLY A 173 -3.33 1.33 9.24
CA GLY A 173 -3.77 -0.03 8.95
C GLY A 173 -3.13 -1.09 9.82
N GLY A 174 -3.16 -2.34 9.34
CA GLY A 174 -2.49 -3.46 10.00
C GLY A 174 -0.98 -3.48 9.79
N GLY A 175 -0.48 -3.00 8.65
CA GLY A 175 0.93 -3.13 8.26
C GLY A 175 1.69 -1.83 8.14
N THR A 176 1.02 -0.76 7.71
CA THR A 176 1.62 0.53 7.39
C THR A 176 0.90 1.65 8.10
N PHE A 177 1.58 2.75 8.22
CA PHE A 177 1.05 4.05 8.54
C PHE A 177 1.28 4.98 7.35
N ASP A 178 0.23 5.60 6.84
CA ASP A 178 0.29 6.60 5.79
C ASP A 178 -0.45 7.86 6.22
N VAL A 179 0.11 9.01 5.87
CA VAL A 179 -0.51 10.32 6.11
C VAL A 179 -0.45 11.15 4.84
N SER A 180 -1.55 11.81 4.48
CA SER A 180 -1.61 12.72 3.34
C SER A 180 -2.28 14.03 3.71
N VAL A 181 -1.82 15.12 3.12
CA VAL A 181 -2.48 16.43 3.18
C VAL A 181 -3.23 16.64 1.86
N VAL A 182 -4.52 16.91 1.97
CA VAL A 182 -5.44 16.99 0.84
C VAL A 182 -6.15 18.34 0.86
N HIS A 183 -6.20 19.00 -0.29
CA HIS A 183 -7.01 20.19 -0.48
C HIS A 183 -8.27 19.84 -1.28
N VAL A 184 -9.44 20.18 -0.73
CA VAL A 184 -10.74 19.96 -1.37
C VAL A 184 -11.36 21.31 -1.69
N LYS A 185 -11.84 21.48 -2.93
CA LYS A 185 -12.58 22.66 -3.38
C LYS A 185 -13.77 22.22 -4.23
N GLY A 186 -14.94 22.15 -3.61
CA GLY A 186 -16.11 21.53 -4.26
C GLY A 186 -15.82 20.06 -4.56
N SER A 187 -15.88 19.70 -5.83
CA SER A 187 -15.58 18.33 -6.31
C SER A 187 -14.13 18.15 -6.76
N ASP A 188 -13.29 19.18 -6.67
CA ASP A 188 -11.87 19.09 -6.99
C ASP A 188 -11.09 18.64 -5.74
N ILE A 189 -10.36 17.55 -5.86
CA ILE A 189 -9.55 16.94 -4.80
C ILE A 189 -8.10 16.96 -5.25
N GLU A 190 -7.24 17.60 -4.49
CA GLU A 190 -5.81 17.73 -4.78
C GLU A 190 -5.00 17.17 -3.60
N ILE A 191 -4.16 16.18 -3.88
CA ILE A 191 -3.18 15.70 -2.91
C ILE A 191 -2.01 16.69 -2.92
N LEU A 192 -1.66 17.25 -1.76
CA LEU A 192 -0.58 18.23 -1.64
C LEU A 192 0.74 17.56 -1.29
N ALA A 193 0.72 16.60 -0.38
CA ALA A 193 1.86 15.79 0.02
C ALA A 193 1.38 14.45 0.58
N SER A 194 2.27 13.45 0.56
CA SER A 194 2.03 12.13 1.16
C SER A 194 3.33 11.56 1.72
N GLU A 195 3.25 11.01 2.94
CA GLU A 195 4.37 10.42 3.67
C GLU A 195 3.89 9.16 4.40
N GLY A 196 4.81 8.26 4.82
CA GLY A 196 4.39 7.07 5.56
C GLY A 196 5.52 6.20 6.09
N LEU A 197 5.15 5.23 6.91
CA LEU A 197 6.05 4.26 7.55
C LEU A 197 5.64 2.83 7.16
N GLN A 198 6.54 2.07 6.54
CA GLN A 198 6.26 0.72 6.03
C GLN A 198 6.18 -0.36 7.13
N LYS A 199 6.66 -0.08 8.34
CA LYS A 199 6.66 -1.01 9.48
C LYS A 199 6.10 -0.32 10.72
N CYS A 200 4.89 0.22 10.59
CA CYS A 200 4.17 0.86 11.66
C CYS A 200 2.68 0.59 11.44
N GLY A 201 2.10 -0.31 12.22
CA GLY A 201 0.70 -0.68 12.09
C GLY A 201 0.24 -1.66 13.16
N GLY A 202 -0.97 -2.14 13.02
CA GLY A 202 -1.62 -3.04 13.98
C GLY A 202 -0.81 -4.28 14.30
N SER A 203 -0.15 -4.88 13.30
CA SER A 203 0.71 -6.05 13.50
C SER A 203 1.95 -5.78 14.36
N ASP A 204 2.47 -4.54 14.35
CA ASP A 204 3.57 -4.17 15.23
C ASP A 204 3.07 -3.97 16.66
N PHE A 205 1.83 -3.53 16.81
CA PHE A 205 1.14 -3.42 18.10
C PHE A 205 0.78 -4.80 18.66
N ASP A 206 0.46 -5.80 17.82
CA ASP A 206 0.26 -7.18 18.23
C ASP A 206 1.58 -7.77 18.76
N LYS A 207 2.70 -7.51 18.08
CA LYS A 207 4.04 -7.90 18.54
C LYS A 207 4.41 -7.23 19.88
N ALA A 208 3.94 -6.01 20.13
CA ALA A 208 4.11 -5.37 21.44
C ALA A 208 3.37 -6.13 22.56
N ILE A 209 2.14 -6.61 22.32
CA ILE A 209 1.41 -7.48 23.26
C ILE A 209 2.16 -8.79 23.48
N LEU A 210 2.66 -9.45 22.41
CA LEU A 210 3.48 -10.67 22.52
C LEU A 210 4.69 -10.42 23.43
N LYS A 211 5.38 -9.30 23.24
CA LYS A 211 6.56 -8.94 24.06
C LYS A 211 6.21 -8.75 25.53
N ILE A 212 5.07 -8.10 25.83
CA ILE A 212 4.58 -7.93 27.20
C ILE A 212 4.32 -9.29 27.85
N ILE A 213 3.63 -10.18 27.15
CA ILE A 213 3.33 -11.54 27.64
C ILE A 213 4.60 -12.35 27.85
N SER A 214 5.52 -12.37 26.87
CA SER A 214 6.79 -13.10 26.98
C SER A 214 7.61 -12.59 28.18
N LYS A 215 7.66 -11.29 28.39
CA LYS A 215 8.32 -10.72 29.56
C LYS A 215 7.68 -11.17 30.87
N LYS A 216 6.35 -11.08 30.99
CA LYS A 216 5.63 -11.52 32.22
C LYS A 216 5.81 -13.01 32.47
N PHE A 217 5.84 -13.83 31.42
CA PHE A 217 6.10 -15.26 31.53
C PHE A 217 7.52 -15.53 32.05
N LYS A 218 8.51 -14.83 31.47
CA LYS A 218 9.91 -14.93 31.91
C LYS A 218 10.10 -14.47 33.37
N ASP A 219 9.45 -13.38 33.77
CA ASP A 219 9.49 -12.87 35.14
C ASP A 219 8.88 -13.88 36.13
N GLU A 220 7.86 -14.65 35.74
CA GLU A 220 7.19 -15.65 36.58
C GLU A 220 7.95 -16.97 36.66
N PHE A 221 8.45 -17.48 35.51
CA PHE A 221 9.00 -18.83 35.41
C PHE A 221 10.52 -18.86 35.19
N SER A 222 11.18 -17.72 35.01
CA SER A 222 12.61 -17.59 34.68
C SER A 222 13.01 -18.27 33.37
N GLU A 223 12.03 -18.54 32.49
CA GLU A 223 12.21 -19.18 31.17
C GLU A 223 11.49 -18.37 30.10
N GLU A 224 11.94 -18.45 28.84
CA GLU A 224 11.28 -17.80 27.71
C GLU A 224 10.00 -18.55 27.31
N LEU A 225 8.97 -17.83 26.92
CA LEU A 225 7.74 -18.41 26.39
C LEU A 225 7.98 -18.96 24.98
N ASP A 226 7.91 -20.28 24.82
CA ASP A 226 7.88 -20.92 23.51
C ASP A 226 6.42 -20.90 22.97
N LEU A 227 6.17 -20.03 22.00
CA LEU A 227 4.83 -19.90 21.41
C LEU A 227 4.38 -21.18 20.71
N SER A 228 5.31 -21.97 20.12
CA SER A 228 4.98 -23.23 19.44
C SER A 228 4.50 -24.32 20.39
N LYS A 229 4.79 -24.19 21.70
CA LYS A 229 4.44 -25.10 22.79
C LYS A 229 3.44 -24.47 23.78
N SER A 230 2.76 -23.44 23.36
CA SER A 230 1.78 -22.72 24.17
C SER A 230 0.44 -22.62 23.45
N ASN A 231 -0.61 -22.27 24.21
CA ASN A 231 -1.91 -21.94 23.65
C ASN A 231 -2.01 -20.49 23.19
N PHE A 232 -0.93 -19.68 23.24
CA PHE A 232 -0.95 -18.25 22.95
C PHE A 232 -0.37 -17.99 21.56
N THR A 233 -1.14 -17.28 20.74
CA THR A 233 -0.81 -17.00 19.34
C THR A 233 -0.77 -15.48 19.07
N ILE A 234 -0.35 -15.08 17.87
CA ILE A 234 -0.43 -13.70 17.41
C ILE A 234 -1.88 -13.24 17.29
N THR A 235 -2.82 -14.15 17.01
CA THR A 235 -4.26 -13.85 16.94
C THR A 235 -4.81 -13.47 18.32
N ASP A 236 -4.37 -14.17 19.39
CA ASP A 236 -4.74 -13.80 20.77
C ASP A 236 -4.18 -12.42 21.14
N ALA A 237 -2.96 -12.09 20.69
CA ALA A 237 -2.38 -10.77 20.90
C ALA A 237 -3.20 -9.67 20.21
N GLU A 238 -3.67 -9.89 18.97
CA GLU A 238 -4.58 -8.99 18.26
C GLU A 238 -5.89 -8.79 19.05
N GLU A 239 -6.50 -9.85 19.54
CA GLU A 239 -7.74 -9.78 20.34
C GLU A 239 -7.55 -8.98 21.64
N ILE A 240 -6.40 -9.14 22.31
CA ILE A 240 -6.05 -8.35 23.50
C ILE A 240 -5.91 -6.88 23.13
N LYS A 241 -5.16 -6.55 22.07
CA LYS A 241 -5.00 -5.17 21.57
C LYS A 241 -6.35 -4.52 21.31
N ILE A 242 -7.24 -5.21 20.59
CA ILE A 242 -8.60 -4.73 20.30
C ILE A 242 -9.38 -4.51 21.60
N SER A 243 -9.33 -5.48 22.53
CA SER A 243 -10.02 -5.38 23.83
C SER A 243 -9.53 -4.18 24.64
N LEU A 244 -8.22 -3.90 24.62
CA LEU A 244 -7.62 -2.77 25.34
C LEU A 244 -8.03 -1.39 24.76
N SER A 245 -8.62 -1.33 23.59
CA SER A 245 -9.23 -0.07 23.10
C SER A 245 -10.49 0.32 23.88
N ALA A 246 -11.21 -0.64 24.43
CA ALA A 246 -12.39 -0.40 25.29
C ALA A 246 -12.11 -0.58 26.79
N LEU A 247 -11.23 -1.54 27.14
CA LEU A 247 -10.93 -1.90 28.54
C LEU A 247 -9.60 -1.29 28.98
N THR A 248 -9.44 -1.09 30.29
CA THR A 248 -8.16 -0.65 30.89
C THR A 248 -7.21 -1.82 31.17
N GLU A 249 -7.74 -3.05 31.24
CA GLU A 249 -6.96 -4.27 31.42
C GLU A 249 -7.66 -5.47 30.78
N LYS A 250 -6.89 -6.47 30.40
CA LYS A 250 -7.35 -7.78 29.90
C LYS A 250 -6.58 -8.90 30.57
N LYS A 251 -7.30 -9.94 31.00
CA LYS A 251 -6.71 -11.16 31.55
C LYS A 251 -6.62 -12.22 30.45
N VAL A 252 -5.48 -12.88 30.40
CA VAL A 252 -5.23 -14.01 29.49
C VAL A 252 -4.67 -15.18 30.27
N THR A 253 -5.10 -16.37 29.88
CA THR A 253 -4.64 -17.61 30.48
C THR A 253 -3.62 -18.25 29.55
N ILE A 254 -2.39 -18.41 30.02
CA ILE A 254 -1.32 -19.10 29.29
C ILE A 254 -1.19 -20.53 29.82
N VAL A 255 -1.19 -21.48 28.90
CA VAL A 255 -0.88 -22.88 29.11
C VAL A 255 0.32 -23.19 28.19
N ALA A 256 1.47 -23.42 28.77
CA ALA A 256 2.69 -23.76 28.04
C ALA A 256 3.22 -25.12 28.52
N GLU A 257 3.83 -25.87 27.61
CA GLU A 257 4.41 -27.19 27.92
C GLU A 257 5.45 -27.07 29.03
N GLY A 258 5.39 -27.98 30.03
CA GLY A 258 6.32 -27.97 31.18
C GLY A 258 5.99 -26.94 32.27
N HIS A 259 4.98 -26.08 32.10
CA HIS A 259 4.65 -25.04 33.07
C HIS A 259 3.20 -25.15 33.58
N PRO A 260 2.94 -24.76 34.84
CA PRO A 260 1.58 -24.68 35.35
C PRO A 260 0.80 -23.59 34.63
N LYS A 261 -0.50 -23.83 34.43
CA LYS A 261 -1.43 -22.83 33.90
C LYS A 261 -1.38 -21.54 34.73
N LYS A 262 -1.17 -20.40 34.05
CA LYS A 262 -1.07 -19.09 34.69
C LYS A 262 -1.97 -18.06 34.02
N VAL A 263 -2.57 -17.18 34.83
CA VAL A 263 -3.32 -16.02 34.35
C VAL A 263 -2.42 -14.79 34.43
N PHE A 264 -2.25 -14.11 33.31
CA PHE A 264 -1.57 -12.82 33.25
C PHE A 264 -2.57 -11.71 32.99
N THR A 265 -2.35 -10.55 33.62
CA THR A 265 -3.10 -9.34 33.35
C THR A 265 -2.23 -8.40 32.50
N ILE A 266 -2.80 -7.92 31.38
CA ILE A 266 -2.16 -6.91 30.53
C ILE A 266 -2.99 -5.64 30.68
N THR A 267 -2.34 -4.53 30.96
CA THR A 267 -2.99 -3.24 31.10
C THR A 267 -2.80 -2.41 29.83
N ARG A 268 -3.77 -1.50 29.55
CA ARG A 268 -3.64 -0.52 28.46
C ARG A 268 -2.37 0.31 28.64
N LYS A 269 -2.04 0.69 29.87
CA LYS A 269 -0.85 1.47 30.19
C LYS A 269 0.47 0.80 29.81
N GLU A 270 0.58 -0.52 30.03
CA GLU A 270 1.75 -1.30 29.60
C GLU A 270 1.84 -1.34 28.08
N PHE A 271 0.71 -1.56 27.41
CA PHE A 271 0.63 -1.58 25.95
C PHE A 271 1.02 -0.21 25.35
N GLU A 272 0.45 0.89 25.84
CA GLU A 272 0.76 2.26 25.40
C GLU A 272 2.23 2.61 25.60
N ALA A 273 2.82 2.18 26.71
CA ALA A 273 4.25 2.37 26.98
C ALA A 273 5.12 1.61 25.98
N GLU A 274 4.72 0.38 25.59
CA GLU A 274 5.49 -0.45 24.65
C GLU A 274 5.46 0.10 23.22
N ILE A 275 4.37 0.76 22.81
CA ILE A 275 4.22 1.35 21.46
C ILE A 275 4.59 2.84 21.41
N ALA A 276 5.04 3.46 22.50
CA ALA A 276 5.30 4.92 22.59
C ALA A 276 6.28 5.42 21.50
N SER A 277 7.30 4.62 21.14
CA SER A 277 8.24 4.98 20.09
C SER A 277 7.59 5.04 18.70
N LEU A 278 6.62 4.18 18.42
CA LEU A 278 5.86 4.20 17.18
C LEU A 278 4.94 5.41 17.11
N LEU A 279 4.28 5.76 18.24
CA LEU A 279 3.48 6.98 18.35
C LEU A 279 4.32 8.23 18.06
N THR A 280 5.55 8.29 18.62
CA THR A 280 6.47 9.39 18.35
C THR A 280 6.85 9.48 16.87
N GLN A 281 7.15 8.36 16.21
CA GLN A 281 7.46 8.34 14.78
C GLN A 281 6.28 8.83 13.93
N MET A 282 5.05 8.37 14.23
CA MET A 282 3.85 8.85 13.55
C MET A 282 3.65 10.36 13.71
N ASN A 283 3.85 10.89 14.94
CA ASN A 283 3.73 12.33 15.19
C ASN A 283 4.76 13.15 14.40
N ILE A 284 6.02 12.68 14.35
CA ILE A 284 7.08 13.32 13.55
C ILE A 284 6.71 13.29 12.06
N THR A 285 6.20 12.17 11.55
CA THR A 285 5.76 12.06 10.15
C THR A 285 4.62 13.04 9.84
N CYS A 286 3.68 13.23 10.78
CA CYS A 286 2.62 14.25 10.66
C CYS A 286 3.17 15.68 10.65
N ASP A 287 4.23 15.98 11.39
CA ASP A 287 4.88 17.29 11.33
C ASP A 287 5.65 17.49 10.01
N ASN A 288 6.39 16.47 9.57
CA ASN A 288 7.19 16.52 8.33
C ASN A 288 6.33 16.80 7.10
N ILE A 289 5.19 16.13 6.98
CA ILE A 289 4.31 16.32 5.81
C ILE A 289 3.74 17.74 5.72
N LEU A 290 3.51 18.41 6.85
CA LEU A 290 3.08 19.80 6.85
C LEU A 290 4.18 20.73 6.35
N VAL A 291 5.44 20.45 6.69
CA VAL A 291 6.60 21.17 6.16
C VAL A 291 6.73 20.94 4.66
N GLU A 292 6.60 19.71 4.18
CA GLU A 292 6.68 19.38 2.73
C GLU A 292 5.62 20.11 1.89
N CYS A 293 4.42 20.25 2.40
CA CYS A 293 3.35 20.98 1.67
C CYS A 293 3.24 22.47 2.03
N GLU A 294 4.21 23.01 2.77
CA GLU A 294 4.24 24.42 3.21
C GLU A 294 2.95 24.85 3.92
N ARG A 295 2.44 24.02 4.80
CA ARG A 295 1.21 24.26 5.56
C ARG A 295 1.49 24.32 7.06
N ASP A 296 0.75 25.18 7.73
CA ASP A 296 0.69 25.26 9.19
C ASP A 296 -0.48 24.40 9.70
N LYS A 297 -0.35 23.85 10.92
CA LYS A 297 -1.41 23.07 11.59
C LYS A 297 -2.76 23.81 11.63
N SER A 298 -2.72 25.14 11.76
CA SER A 298 -3.95 25.99 11.78
C SER A 298 -4.71 25.98 10.46
N LYS A 299 -4.10 25.53 9.36
CA LYS A 299 -4.74 25.40 8.04
C LYS A 299 -5.44 24.06 7.87
N ILE A 300 -5.15 23.08 8.71
CA ILE A 300 -5.80 21.78 8.70
C ILE A 300 -7.15 21.89 9.39
N GLN A 301 -8.22 21.75 8.63
CA GLN A 301 -9.57 21.84 9.15
C GLN A 301 -9.98 20.65 9.98
N GLU A 302 -9.58 19.44 9.55
CA GLU A 302 -9.95 18.19 10.21
C GLU A 302 -8.94 17.09 9.86
N ILE A 303 -8.85 16.05 10.72
CA ILE A 303 -8.16 14.80 10.43
C ILE A 303 -9.20 13.72 10.13
N PHE A 304 -9.12 13.12 8.95
CA PHE A 304 -9.90 11.97 8.56
C PHE A 304 -9.14 10.69 8.91
N LEU A 305 -9.78 9.82 9.66
CA LEU A 305 -9.18 8.56 10.10
C LEU A 305 -9.53 7.43 9.13
N ALA A 306 -8.53 6.68 8.71
CA ALA A 306 -8.64 5.43 7.97
C ALA A 306 -7.85 4.33 8.68
N GLY A 307 -8.18 3.07 8.35
CA GLY A 307 -7.57 1.89 8.96
C GLY A 307 -8.02 1.61 10.41
N GLY A 308 -8.15 0.33 10.75
CA GLY A 308 -8.71 -0.10 12.04
C GLY A 308 -7.89 0.29 13.26
N SER A 309 -6.56 0.41 13.11
CA SER A 309 -5.66 0.77 14.20
C SER A 309 -5.78 2.25 14.61
N SER A 310 -6.37 3.11 13.79
CA SER A 310 -6.70 4.49 14.14
C SER A 310 -7.72 4.63 15.27
N ARG A 311 -8.41 3.52 15.63
CA ARG A 311 -9.37 3.47 16.75
C ARG A 311 -8.70 3.40 18.12
N ILE A 312 -7.40 3.08 18.20
CA ILE A 312 -6.67 2.93 19.47
C ILE A 312 -6.65 4.28 20.21
N PRO A 313 -7.06 4.32 21.49
CA PRO A 313 -7.21 5.58 22.23
C PRO A 313 -5.97 6.48 22.21
N CYS A 314 -4.78 5.95 22.51
CA CYS A 314 -3.56 6.75 22.52
C CYS A 314 -3.17 7.31 21.13
N VAL A 315 -3.61 6.69 20.03
CA VAL A 315 -3.46 7.25 18.69
C VAL A 315 -4.37 8.46 18.51
N GLN A 316 -5.62 8.37 18.97
CA GLN A 316 -6.56 9.50 18.91
C GLN A 316 -6.13 10.65 19.83
N ASP A 317 -5.63 10.33 21.03
CA ASP A 317 -5.11 11.32 21.98
C ASP A 317 -3.89 12.05 21.40
N MET A 318 -2.96 11.32 20.74
CA MET A 318 -1.83 11.91 20.03
C MET A 318 -2.30 12.89 18.92
N LEU A 319 -3.31 12.51 18.14
CA LEU A 319 -3.85 13.38 17.08
C LEU A 319 -4.62 14.57 17.63
N GLU A 320 -5.33 14.41 18.75
CA GLU A 320 -5.99 15.52 19.47
C GLU A 320 -4.94 16.53 19.98
N GLU A 321 -3.84 16.05 20.55
CA GLU A 321 -2.72 16.90 20.98
C GLU A 321 -2.04 17.58 19.77
N PHE A 322 -1.84 16.84 18.68
CA PHE A 322 -1.22 17.34 17.45
C PHE A 322 -1.99 18.51 16.82
N LEU A 323 -3.31 18.38 16.66
CA LEU A 323 -4.14 19.37 15.98
C LEU A 323 -4.84 20.35 16.93
N GLY A 324 -4.82 20.08 18.25
CA GLY A 324 -5.55 20.86 19.25
C GLY A 324 -7.06 20.61 19.25
N LYS A 325 -7.53 19.59 18.56
CA LYS A 325 -8.94 19.16 18.51
C LYS A 325 -9.05 17.68 18.19
N LYS A 326 -10.10 17.04 18.71
CA LYS A 326 -10.33 15.61 18.52
C LYS A 326 -10.62 15.28 17.04
N PRO A 327 -9.94 14.27 16.45
CA PRO A 327 -10.25 13.83 15.10
C PRO A 327 -11.68 13.31 15.02
N LYS A 328 -12.35 13.53 13.89
CA LYS A 328 -13.71 13.04 13.67
C LYS A 328 -13.70 11.66 13.02
N LEU A 329 -14.38 10.73 13.66
CA LEU A 329 -14.75 9.47 13.05
C LEU A 329 -15.96 9.70 12.13
N LYS A 330 -15.74 9.79 10.83
CA LYS A 330 -16.81 9.83 9.83
C LYS A 330 -16.99 8.42 9.25
N GLY A 331 -18.07 7.77 9.60
CA GLY A 331 -18.35 6.41 9.14
C GLY A 331 -17.42 5.37 9.78
N ASN A 332 -17.14 4.32 9.04
CA ASN A 332 -16.26 3.24 9.46
C ASN A 332 -14.87 3.42 8.82
N PRO A 333 -13.80 3.70 9.59
CA PRO A 333 -12.46 3.91 9.04
C PRO A 333 -11.90 2.67 8.33
N ASP A 334 -12.39 1.46 8.64
CA ASP A 334 -12.01 0.24 7.92
C ASP A 334 -12.57 0.18 6.49
N GLU A 335 -13.61 0.96 6.17
CA GLU A 335 -14.34 0.90 4.90
C GLU A 335 -13.99 2.05 3.96
N ALA A 336 -13.49 3.17 4.49
CA ALA A 336 -13.29 4.42 3.75
C ALA A 336 -12.43 4.22 2.49
N ILE A 337 -11.36 3.44 2.59
CA ILE A 337 -10.40 3.16 1.52
C ILE A 337 -11.07 2.37 0.39
N SER A 338 -11.73 1.27 0.71
CA SER A 338 -12.43 0.44 -0.28
C SER A 338 -13.56 1.21 -1.00
N LEU A 339 -14.35 2.00 -0.25
CA LEU A 339 -15.41 2.84 -0.80
C LEU A 339 -14.86 3.90 -1.75
N GLY A 340 -13.76 4.56 -1.39
CA GLY A 340 -13.07 5.52 -2.25
C GLY A 340 -12.50 4.88 -3.52
N ALA A 341 -11.94 3.68 -3.40
CA ALA A 341 -11.45 2.91 -4.55
C ALA A 341 -12.60 2.56 -5.52
N ALA A 342 -13.80 2.25 -5.02
CA ALA A 342 -14.97 2.00 -5.86
C ALA A 342 -15.45 3.27 -6.60
N ILE A 343 -15.42 4.44 -5.93
CA ILE A 343 -15.72 5.73 -6.57
C ILE A 343 -14.69 6.01 -7.68
N TYR A 344 -13.40 5.81 -7.41
CA TYR A 344 -12.34 5.98 -8.39
C TYR A 344 -12.48 5.02 -9.58
N ALA A 345 -12.87 3.77 -9.33
CA ALA A 345 -13.18 2.83 -10.39
C ALA A 345 -14.31 3.32 -11.31
N GLY A 346 -15.34 3.97 -10.74
CA GLY A 346 -16.38 4.65 -11.49
C GLY A 346 -15.84 5.80 -12.35
N LEU A 347 -14.96 6.64 -11.80
CA LEU A 347 -14.32 7.76 -12.52
C LEU A 347 -13.49 7.30 -13.72
N LYS A 348 -12.83 6.14 -13.62
CA LYS A 348 -11.94 5.57 -14.66
C LYS A 348 -12.66 4.62 -15.65
N THR A 349 -13.91 4.28 -15.38
CA THR A 349 -14.70 3.45 -16.30
C THR A 349 -15.18 4.28 -17.48
N ASP A 350 -15.20 3.65 -18.68
CA ASP A 350 -15.73 4.30 -19.89
C ASP A 350 -17.14 4.84 -19.64
N LYS A 351 -17.27 6.16 -19.73
CA LYS A 351 -18.53 6.87 -19.49
C LYS A 351 -19.69 6.37 -20.36
N THR A 352 -19.41 5.78 -21.53
CA THR A 352 -20.45 5.21 -22.41
C THR A 352 -21.15 4.00 -21.79
N THR A 353 -20.45 3.26 -20.93
CA THR A 353 -20.95 2.05 -20.27
C THR A 353 -21.69 2.33 -18.96
N LEU A 354 -21.53 3.53 -18.38
CA LEU A 354 -22.15 3.92 -17.12
C LEU A 354 -23.64 4.23 -17.27
N LYS A 355 -24.42 3.93 -16.24
CA LYS A 355 -25.81 4.37 -16.12
C LYS A 355 -25.90 5.88 -15.86
N ALA A 356 -27.03 6.49 -16.19
CA ALA A 356 -27.22 7.94 -16.04
C ALA A 356 -26.94 8.45 -14.61
N LYS A 357 -27.41 7.73 -13.58
CA LYS A 357 -27.15 8.09 -12.17
C LYS A 357 -25.67 8.01 -11.82
N GLN A 358 -24.97 6.96 -12.28
CA GLN A 358 -23.52 6.83 -12.08
C GLN A 358 -22.77 8.01 -12.72
N LYS A 359 -23.13 8.38 -13.97
CA LYS A 359 -22.51 9.52 -14.66
C LYS A 359 -22.71 10.83 -13.88
N ASN A 360 -23.93 11.07 -13.43
CA ASN A 360 -24.26 12.31 -12.73
C ASN A 360 -23.54 12.43 -11.38
N SER A 361 -23.39 11.32 -10.65
CA SER A 361 -22.77 11.33 -9.31
C SER A 361 -21.27 11.64 -9.33
N ILE A 362 -20.59 11.39 -10.45
CA ILE A 362 -19.14 11.61 -10.60
C ILE A 362 -18.79 12.66 -11.66
N SER A 363 -19.79 13.37 -12.23
CA SER A 363 -19.59 14.28 -13.37
C SER A 363 -18.57 15.38 -13.10
N ASP A 364 -18.56 15.90 -11.90
CA ASP A 364 -17.78 17.07 -11.52
C ASP A 364 -16.52 16.74 -10.70
N VAL A 365 -16.34 15.45 -10.32
CA VAL A 365 -15.21 15.02 -9.50
C VAL A 365 -13.91 15.03 -10.32
N LYS A 366 -12.94 15.79 -9.84
CA LYS A 366 -11.55 15.79 -10.35
C LYS A 366 -10.61 15.43 -9.24
N LEU A 367 -9.67 14.54 -9.55
CA LEU A 367 -8.65 14.09 -8.65
C LEU A 367 -7.28 14.42 -9.24
N GLN A 368 -6.47 15.15 -8.47
CA GLN A 368 -5.09 15.46 -8.81
C GLN A 368 -4.17 14.69 -7.86
N GLU A 369 -3.48 13.71 -8.40
CA GLU A 369 -2.47 12.90 -7.71
C GLU A 369 -1.08 13.51 -7.85
N ILE A 370 -0.13 12.99 -7.05
CA ILE A 370 1.26 13.43 -7.01
C ILE A 370 2.23 12.25 -7.11
N SER A 371 3.47 12.53 -7.51
CA SER A 371 4.57 11.57 -7.53
C SER A 371 4.97 11.17 -6.09
N PRO A 372 5.11 9.87 -5.79
CA PRO A 372 5.45 9.40 -4.44
C PRO A 372 6.95 9.55 -4.10
N ALA A 373 7.80 9.83 -5.08
CA ALA A 373 9.24 9.85 -4.93
C ALA A 373 9.90 10.77 -5.95
N PHE A 374 11.19 11.03 -5.75
CA PHE A 374 12.07 11.62 -6.77
C PHE A 374 12.50 10.54 -7.75
N PHE A 375 12.47 10.86 -9.05
CA PHE A 375 13.01 10.00 -10.11
C PHE A 375 14.07 10.72 -10.90
N GLY A 376 15.17 10.03 -11.18
CA GLY A 376 16.34 10.61 -11.85
C GLY A 376 17.09 9.59 -12.69
N THR A 377 18.22 10.04 -13.22
CA THR A 377 19.19 9.24 -13.98
C THR A 377 20.60 9.55 -13.51
N ILE A 378 21.50 8.57 -13.54
CA ILE A 378 22.89 8.77 -13.16
C ILE A 378 23.64 9.39 -14.34
N THR A 379 24.28 10.52 -14.09
CA THR A 379 25.03 11.31 -15.06
C THR A 379 26.42 11.65 -14.49
N LEU A 380 27.25 12.29 -15.26
CA LEU A 380 28.50 12.92 -14.79
C LEU A 380 28.28 14.42 -14.60
N ASN A 381 28.69 14.95 -13.46
CA ASN A 381 28.68 16.37 -13.19
C ASN A 381 29.92 17.08 -13.85
N GLU A 382 30.01 18.39 -13.71
CA GLU A 382 31.10 19.20 -14.28
C GLU A 382 32.51 18.77 -13.81
N GLN A 383 32.61 18.09 -12.66
CA GLN A 383 33.89 17.59 -12.13
C GLN A 383 34.15 16.12 -12.55
N ASN A 384 33.37 15.55 -13.48
CA ASN A 384 33.44 14.15 -13.91
C ASN A 384 33.12 13.13 -12.79
N ASN A 385 32.40 13.52 -11.77
CA ASN A 385 31.91 12.61 -10.76
C ASN A 385 30.49 12.15 -11.09
N SER A 386 30.16 10.89 -10.79
CA SER A 386 28.79 10.38 -10.91
C SER A 386 27.86 11.14 -9.99
N SER A 387 26.72 11.58 -10.52
CA SER A 387 25.69 12.32 -9.81
C SER A 387 24.32 11.85 -10.28
N ASN A 388 23.35 11.82 -9.38
CA ASN A 388 21.95 11.55 -9.71
C ASN A 388 21.28 12.87 -10.14
N SER A 389 20.89 12.94 -11.41
CA SER A 389 20.14 14.08 -11.97
C SER A 389 18.64 13.78 -11.85
N ILE A 390 17.94 14.55 -11.02
CA ILE A 390 16.50 14.39 -10.77
C ILE A 390 15.74 15.04 -11.93
N LEU A 391 14.79 14.31 -12.50
CA LEU A 391 13.87 14.79 -13.54
C LEU A 391 12.46 15.02 -12.98
N ILE A 392 11.93 14.08 -12.18
CA ILE A 392 10.60 14.22 -11.57
C ILE A 392 10.78 14.35 -10.06
N ASN A 393 10.23 15.41 -9.48
CA ASN A 393 10.28 15.66 -8.04
C ASN A 393 9.21 14.84 -7.29
N LYS A 394 9.48 14.52 -6.03
CA LYS A 394 8.44 14.07 -5.10
C LYS A 394 7.36 15.15 -4.98
N ASN A 395 6.12 14.76 -4.84
CA ASN A 395 4.93 15.62 -4.79
C ASN A 395 4.64 16.42 -6.08
N GLU A 396 5.34 16.14 -7.18
CA GLU A 396 4.99 16.72 -8.49
C GLU A 396 3.64 16.15 -8.97
N LYS A 397 2.79 17.01 -9.54
CA LYS A 397 1.46 16.61 -10.03
C LYS A 397 1.56 15.60 -11.16
N ILE A 398 0.80 14.51 -11.07
CA ILE A 398 0.74 13.47 -12.10
C ILE A 398 -0.66 13.43 -12.76
N PRO A 399 -0.77 13.07 -14.06
CA PRO A 399 0.33 12.63 -14.93
C PRO A 399 1.26 13.78 -15.30
N CYS A 400 2.56 13.50 -15.38
CA CYS A 400 3.57 14.45 -15.83
C CYS A 400 4.51 13.81 -16.84
N SER A 401 5.19 14.67 -17.62
CA SER A 401 6.24 14.26 -18.54
C SER A 401 7.32 15.34 -18.55
N VAL A 402 8.53 14.97 -18.16
CA VAL A 402 9.68 15.88 -18.06
C VAL A 402 10.77 15.38 -18.98
N THR A 403 11.33 16.28 -19.76
CA THR A 403 12.47 16.00 -20.66
C THR A 403 13.64 16.89 -20.30
N ASP A 404 14.81 16.28 -20.18
CA ASP A 404 16.07 17.00 -19.99
C ASP A 404 17.12 16.51 -20.99
N SER A 405 18.14 17.36 -21.27
CA SER A 405 19.16 17.11 -22.26
C SER A 405 20.51 16.84 -21.59
N PHE A 406 21.11 15.72 -21.97
CA PHE A 406 22.45 15.30 -21.55
C PHE A 406 23.34 15.15 -22.75
N TYR A 407 24.65 15.07 -22.55
CA TYR A 407 25.60 15.10 -23.64
C TYR A 407 26.63 13.98 -23.51
N THR A 408 27.08 13.43 -24.66
CA THR A 408 28.16 12.44 -24.69
C THR A 408 29.48 13.06 -24.23
N MET A 409 30.28 12.30 -23.47
CA MET A 409 31.47 12.79 -22.79
C MET A 409 32.77 12.56 -23.58
N HIS A 410 32.77 11.66 -24.56
CA HIS A 410 33.95 11.25 -25.27
C HIS A 410 33.71 11.23 -26.77
N ASP A 411 34.80 11.49 -27.54
CA ASP A 411 34.81 11.24 -28.98
C ASP A 411 34.61 9.74 -29.24
N ASN A 412 33.90 9.41 -30.31
CA ASN A 412 33.65 8.03 -30.74
C ASN A 412 32.94 7.15 -29.68
N GLN A 413 32.15 7.77 -28.83
CA GLN A 413 31.31 7.02 -27.87
C GLN A 413 30.25 6.23 -28.65
N THR A 414 30.21 4.89 -28.51
CA THR A 414 29.32 3.98 -29.26
C THR A 414 28.15 3.51 -28.46
N ALA A 415 28.19 3.74 -27.15
CA ALA A 415 27.11 3.33 -26.22
C ALA A 415 27.01 4.31 -25.05
N ILE A 416 25.81 4.45 -24.52
CA ILE A 416 25.49 5.25 -23.34
C ILE A 416 24.82 4.34 -22.33
N HIS A 417 25.40 4.23 -21.14
CA HIS A 417 24.77 3.53 -20.02
C HIS A 417 23.60 4.37 -19.50
N LEU A 418 22.46 3.77 -19.43
CA LEU A 418 21.20 4.39 -19.03
C LEU A 418 20.75 3.84 -17.69
N THR A 419 20.28 4.72 -16.81
CA THR A 419 19.70 4.33 -15.52
C THR A 419 18.42 5.07 -15.28
N ILE A 420 17.53 4.45 -14.50
CA ILE A 420 16.40 5.13 -13.88
C ILE A 420 16.51 4.89 -12.38
N THR A 421 16.55 5.98 -11.64
CA THR A 421 16.69 5.94 -10.18
C THR A 421 15.44 6.42 -9.49
N GLN A 422 15.25 5.95 -8.25
CA GLN A 422 14.18 6.37 -7.35
C GLN A 422 14.75 6.66 -5.96
N SER A 423 14.30 7.76 -5.35
CA SER A 423 14.64 8.11 -3.96
C SER A 423 13.44 8.72 -3.22
N PRO A 424 13.24 8.43 -1.93
CA PRO A 424 12.21 9.07 -1.12
C PRO A 424 12.57 10.51 -0.72
N VAL A 425 13.84 10.88 -0.82
CA VAL A 425 14.38 12.20 -0.51
C VAL A 425 15.14 12.76 -1.70
N GLU A 426 15.32 14.09 -1.75
CA GLU A 426 16.17 14.72 -2.74
C GLU A 426 17.63 14.29 -2.51
N GLU A 427 18.19 13.54 -3.46
CA GLU A 427 19.51 12.92 -3.32
C GLU A 427 20.28 12.99 -4.65
N SER A 428 21.45 13.59 -4.61
CA SER A 428 22.34 13.69 -5.75
C SER A 428 23.47 12.65 -5.77
N ASP A 429 23.77 12.02 -4.64
CA ASP A 429 24.79 10.97 -4.56
C ASP A 429 24.20 9.63 -5.03
N PRO A 430 24.71 9.04 -6.12
CA PRO A 430 24.16 7.81 -6.68
C PRO A 430 24.27 6.59 -5.75
N ARG A 431 25.08 6.65 -4.69
CA ARG A 431 25.20 5.56 -3.69
C ARG A 431 24.00 5.46 -2.75
N PHE A 432 23.23 6.54 -2.65
CA PHE A 432 22.06 6.62 -1.75
C PHE A 432 20.71 6.60 -2.49
N VAL A 433 20.75 6.49 -3.82
CA VAL A 433 19.54 6.29 -4.63
C VAL A 433 19.42 4.83 -5.05
N ARG A 434 18.19 4.40 -5.27
CA ARG A 434 17.91 3.07 -5.77
C ARG A 434 17.79 3.10 -7.30
N THR A 435 18.61 2.31 -7.99
CA THR A 435 18.40 2.07 -9.42
C THR A 435 17.27 1.06 -9.62
N ILE A 436 16.23 1.48 -10.33
CA ILE A 436 15.04 0.66 -10.61
C ILE A 436 15.07 0.07 -12.02
N TRP A 437 15.91 0.61 -12.90
CA TRP A 437 16.16 0.06 -14.22
C TRP A 437 17.54 0.48 -14.74
N GLU A 438 18.18 -0.42 -15.49
CA GLU A 438 19.43 -0.19 -16.21
C GLU A 438 19.35 -0.70 -17.65
N GLY A 439 20.03 -0.01 -18.55
CA GLY A 439 20.10 -0.40 -19.96
C GLY A 439 21.20 0.33 -20.72
N GLU A 440 21.19 0.16 -22.03
CA GLU A 440 22.17 0.76 -22.93
C GLU A 440 21.51 1.35 -24.18
N LEU A 441 21.83 2.60 -24.51
CA LEU A 441 21.51 3.20 -25.81
C LEU A 441 22.73 3.08 -26.71
N LYS A 442 22.63 2.33 -27.78
CA LYS A 442 23.66 2.32 -28.84
C LYS A 442 23.56 3.60 -29.64
N VAL A 443 24.68 4.20 -29.92
CA VAL A 443 24.81 5.43 -30.72
C VAL A 443 25.81 5.22 -31.85
N PRO A 444 25.71 5.97 -32.98
CA PRO A 444 26.63 5.82 -34.11
C PRO A 444 28.07 6.10 -33.74
N GLU A 445 28.99 5.39 -34.40
CA GLU A 445 30.43 5.59 -34.31
C GLU A 445 30.87 6.89 -35.01
N ASP A 446 32.15 7.26 -34.84
CA ASP A 446 32.82 8.38 -35.53
C ASP A 446 32.18 9.75 -35.30
N ARG A 447 31.64 10.00 -34.08
CA ARG A 447 31.11 11.31 -33.70
C ARG A 447 31.91 11.95 -32.58
N PRO A 448 32.06 13.32 -32.61
CA PRO A 448 32.72 14.03 -31.53
C PRO A 448 31.88 13.94 -30.23
N GLN A 449 32.53 14.22 -29.09
CA GLN A 449 31.84 14.45 -27.80
C GLN A 449 30.80 15.57 -27.93
N GLY A 450 29.89 15.66 -26.96
CA GLY A 450 28.87 16.71 -26.90
C GLY A 450 27.64 16.43 -27.78
N GLN A 451 27.39 15.17 -28.17
CA GLN A 451 26.14 14.78 -28.83
C GLN A 451 25.01 14.80 -27.83
N GLU A 452 23.91 15.45 -28.19
CA GLU A 452 22.72 15.57 -27.32
C GLU A 452 21.96 14.27 -27.22
N VAL A 453 21.66 13.89 -25.99
CA VAL A 453 20.79 12.79 -25.64
C VAL A 453 19.64 13.31 -24.76
N GLN A 454 18.43 13.24 -25.27
CA GLN A 454 17.25 13.63 -24.52
C GLN A 454 16.74 12.46 -23.70
N VAL A 455 16.52 12.71 -22.42
CA VAL A 455 15.92 11.77 -21.46
C VAL A 455 14.56 12.31 -21.07
N THR A 456 13.52 11.56 -21.40
CA THR A 456 12.13 11.89 -21.03
C THR A 456 11.62 10.88 -20.03
N PHE A 457 11.19 11.33 -18.88
CA PHE A 457 10.44 10.53 -17.91
C PHE A 457 8.98 10.94 -17.93
N ALA A 458 8.09 9.96 -17.97
CA ALA A 458 6.66 10.17 -17.87
C ALA A 458 6.08 9.30 -16.75
N TYR A 459 5.38 9.95 -15.82
CA TYR A 459 4.67 9.29 -14.73
C TYR A 459 3.17 9.35 -15.01
N GLN A 460 2.55 8.18 -15.10
CA GLN A 460 1.15 8.03 -15.53
C GLN A 460 0.19 8.12 -14.34
N GLU A 461 -1.09 8.37 -14.62
CA GLU A 461 -2.16 8.39 -13.60
C GLU A 461 -2.32 7.05 -12.83
N ASN A 462 -1.97 5.94 -13.45
CA ASN A 462 -2.02 4.61 -12.82
C ASN A 462 -0.84 4.33 -11.88
N GLY A 463 0.04 5.32 -11.67
CA GLY A 463 1.22 5.20 -10.83
C GLY A 463 2.37 4.41 -11.45
N LEU A 464 2.34 4.21 -12.77
CA LEU A 464 3.44 3.58 -13.51
C LEU A 464 4.30 4.63 -14.21
N MET A 465 5.57 4.32 -14.32
CA MET A 465 6.57 5.18 -14.96
C MET A 465 7.02 4.60 -16.29
N SER A 466 7.24 5.47 -17.27
CA SER A 466 7.95 5.13 -18.51
C SER A 466 9.09 6.10 -18.75
N ALA A 467 10.11 5.66 -19.48
CA ALA A 467 11.24 6.48 -19.86
C ALA A 467 11.56 6.33 -21.36
N THR A 468 12.05 7.41 -21.95
CA THR A 468 12.57 7.44 -23.29
C THR A 468 13.93 8.11 -23.30
N PHE A 469 14.88 7.45 -23.94
CA PHE A 469 16.23 7.95 -24.18
C PHE A 469 16.40 8.09 -25.67
N LEU A 470 16.74 9.27 -26.15
CA LEU A 470 16.83 9.60 -27.58
C LEU A 470 18.16 10.29 -27.89
N ASP A 471 18.97 9.68 -28.73
CA ASP A 471 20.07 10.37 -29.40
C ASP A 471 19.50 11.29 -30.50
N VAL A 472 19.53 12.58 -30.27
CA VAL A 472 18.85 13.60 -31.11
C VAL A 472 19.36 13.59 -32.55
N ALA A 473 20.67 13.45 -32.73
CA ALA A 473 21.30 13.55 -34.04
C ALA A 473 21.03 12.34 -34.93
N SER A 474 21.02 11.14 -34.39
CA SER A 474 20.78 9.90 -35.16
C SER A 474 19.32 9.43 -35.16
N GLY A 475 18.52 9.88 -34.20
CA GLY A 475 17.17 9.39 -33.96
C GLY A 475 17.13 8.00 -33.29
N PHE A 476 18.26 7.45 -32.84
CA PHE A 476 18.28 6.19 -32.10
C PHE A 476 17.60 6.39 -30.76
N LYS A 477 16.67 5.47 -30.46
CA LYS A 477 15.76 5.59 -29.31
C LYS A 477 15.68 4.29 -28.53
N GLN A 478 15.81 4.40 -27.22
CA GLN A 478 15.43 3.34 -26.25
C GLN A 478 14.20 3.82 -25.47
N ALA A 479 13.12 3.11 -25.61
CA ALA A 479 11.92 3.34 -24.79
C ALA A 479 11.75 2.21 -23.79
N VAL A 480 11.37 2.54 -22.59
CA VAL A 480 11.21 1.61 -21.48
C VAL A 480 9.90 1.92 -20.75
N ASP A 481 9.01 0.95 -20.72
CA ASP A 481 7.96 0.91 -19.73
C ASP A 481 8.52 0.18 -18.51
N ILE A 482 8.60 0.87 -17.36
CA ILE A 482 9.05 0.25 -16.12
C ILE A 482 7.89 -0.60 -15.61
N THR A 483 7.64 -1.71 -16.27
CA THR A 483 6.64 -2.70 -15.91
C THR A 483 7.31 -4.06 -15.77
N ALA A 484 7.09 -4.72 -14.64
CA ALA A 484 7.29 -6.17 -14.47
C ALA A 484 8.70 -6.75 -14.75
N GLN A 485 9.77 -6.02 -14.49
CA GLN A 485 11.13 -6.59 -14.53
C GLN A 485 11.65 -7.06 -13.17
N SER A 486 10.97 -6.70 -12.08
CA SER A 486 11.40 -7.14 -10.75
C SER A 486 11.17 -8.65 -10.58
N GLU A 487 12.15 -9.36 -10.01
CA GLU A 487 12.00 -10.80 -9.71
C GLU A 487 10.82 -11.09 -8.77
N GLY A 488 10.39 -10.10 -8.00
CA GLY A 488 9.23 -10.18 -7.11
C GLY A 488 7.88 -10.26 -7.84
N THR A 489 7.82 -9.93 -9.14
CA THR A 489 6.59 -10.00 -9.96
C THR A 489 6.46 -11.30 -10.74
N LYS A 490 7.52 -12.12 -10.82
CA LYS A 490 7.49 -13.40 -11.54
C LYS A 490 6.68 -14.42 -10.75
N SER A 491 5.62 -14.93 -11.36
CA SER A 491 4.83 -16.06 -10.86
C SER A 491 5.13 -17.31 -11.67
N ASN A 492 5.29 -18.44 -10.97
CA ASN A 492 5.45 -19.76 -11.57
C ASN A 492 4.17 -20.60 -11.40
N ILE A 493 3.10 -20.02 -10.84
CA ILE A 493 1.84 -20.73 -10.62
C ILE A 493 0.79 -20.31 -11.65
N ASN A 494 -0.02 -21.29 -12.07
CA ASN A 494 -1.30 -21.02 -12.73
C ASN A 494 -2.40 -21.11 -11.64
N ILE A 495 -2.98 -19.99 -11.29
CA ILE A 495 -3.94 -19.90 -10.17
C ILE A 495 -5.21 -20.75 -10.42
N ASP A 496 -5.58 -20.95 -11.68
CA ASP A 496 -6.74 -21.78 -12.08
C ASP A 496 -6.54 -23.29 -11.80
N ASP A 497 -5.30 -23.69 -11.48
CA ASP A 497 -5.00 -25.08 -11.08
C ASP A 497 -5.41 -25.37 -9.63
N PHE A 498 -5.80 -24.36 -8.87
CA PHE A 498 -6.10 -24.45 -7.43
C PHE A 498 -7.54 -24.16 -7.10
N ILE A 499 -8.06 -24.85 -6.07
CA ILE A 499 -9.37 -24.58 -5.47
C ILE A 499 -9.16 -23.54 -4.39
N VAL A 500 -9.53 -22.29 -4.64
CA VAL A 500 -9.42 -21.18 -3.71
C VAL A 500 -10.78 -20.90 -3.07
N GLU A 501 -10.87 -21.12 -1.75
CA GLU A 501 -12.08 -20.96 -0.94
C GLU A 501 -11.86 -20.02 0.24
#